data_8e6795321c9b67a35b4276ddebc7eeb1
#
_entry.id   8e6795321c9b67a35b4276ddebc7eeb1
#
_cell.length_a   1.000
_cell.length_b   1.000
_cell.length_c   1.000
_cell.angle_alpha   90.00
_cell.angle_beta   90.00
_cell.angle_gamma   90.00
#
_symmetry.space_group_name_H-M   'P 1'
#
loop_
_entity.id
_entity.type
_entity.pdbx_description
1 polymer ?
#
loop_
_entity_poly.entity_id
_entity_poly.type
_entity_poly.pdbx_seq_one_letter_code
_entity_poly.pdbx_strand_id
1 'polypeptide(L)'
;MKAKFSKLTLVTVALLTLTACSQSQSTSSKSSAKEETKQTQTKSSKETSSAKDTSKETGKEESSKAGKSDVKVDSGVSYNGSYYSVKGKYGEVMIANKHYPLSPDFNPGEDPEAVSALHELIAAMQAEGYPISDQYSGFRSYDTQVGLYQNYVNQDGQEAADRYSARPGYSEHQTGLTFDLIDTSGNLVTEPGPSKWWLKNAAKYGFVVRYQEGKEKVTGYMPESWHLRYIGKEAQDIADSGLSLEEYYGFTGGDYVDK
;
A
#
# COMPACT_ATOMS: atom_id res chain seq x y z
N MET A 1 -43.80 47.13 -23.16
CA MET A 1 -44.32 46.83 -24.51
C MET A 1 -43.25 46.09 -25.34
N LYS A 2 -43.69 45.03 -26.02
CA LYS A 2 -43.00 44.13 -26.95
C LYS A 2 -42.34 42.88 -26.36
N ALA A 3 -43.15 41.86 -26.25
CA ALA A 3 -42.77 40.45 -26.18
C ALA A 3 -42.15 40.02 -27.50
N LYS A 4 -41.10 39.19 -27.43
CA LYS A 4 -40.60 38.40 -28.54
C LYS A 4 -40.66 36.93 -28.20
N PHE A 5 -41.59 36.24 -28.84
CA PHE A 5 -41.68 34.79 -28.93
C PHE A 5 -40.53 34.27 -29.80
N SER A 6 -39.81 33.25 -29.36
CA SER A 6 -38.92 32.51 -30.27
C SER A 6 -39.23 31.00 -30.16
N LYS A 7 -39.24 30.44 -31.35
CA LYS A 7 -39.85 29.20 -31.81
C LYS A 7 -39.14 27.94 -31.22
N LEU A 8 -39.97 27.04 -30.74
CA LEU A 8 -39.65 25.66 -30.40
C LEU A 8 -39.50 24.85 -31.70
N THR A 9 -38.31 24.28 -31.95
CA THR A 9 -38.11 23.37 -33.07
C THR A 9 -38.04 21.94 -32.52
N LEU A 10 -39.09 21.19 -32.85
CA LEU A 10 -39.23 19.77 -32.52
C LEU A 10 -38.42 18.97 -33.55
N VAL A 11 -37.40 18.22 -33.10
CA VAL A 11 -36.69 17.27 -33.96
C VAL A 11 -37.11 15.88 -33.53
N THR A 12 -37.90 15.25 -34.36
CA THR A 12 -38.28 13.84 -34.32
C THR A 12 -37.12 13.01 -34.90
N VAL A 13 -36.55 12.10 -34.11
CA VAL A 13 -35.62 11.09 -34.60
C VAL A 13 -36.33 9.74 -34.59
N ALA A 14 -36.40 9.16 -35.77
CA ALA A 14 -37.03 7.86 -36.06
C ALA A 14 -36.19 6.70 -35.51
N LEU A 15 -36.86 5.75 -34.86
CA LEU A 15 -36.35 4.42 -34.50
C LEU A 15 -36.20 3.59 -35.79
N LEU A 16 -35.02 3.05 -36.01
CA LEU A 16 -34.79 1.93 -36.92
C LEU A 16 -34.43 0.70 -36.08
N THR A 17 -35.38 -0.23 -35.99
CA THR A 17 -35.20 -1.57 -35.47
C THR A 17 -34.60 -2.47 -36.53
N LEU A 18 -33.46 -3.08 -36.29
CA LEU A 18 -32.93 -4.21 -37.06
C LEU A 18 -32.92 -5.46 -36.18
N THR A 19 -33.88 -6.31 -36.46
CA THR A 19 -33.95 -7.70 -36.03
C THR A 19 -33.08 -8.57 -36.93
N ALA A 20 -32.13 -9.29 -36.39
CA ALA A 20 -31.49 -10.43 -37.07
C ALA A 20 -31.45 -11.62 -36.16
N CYS A 21 -32.28 -12.59 -36.43
CA CYS A 21 -32.19 -14.00 -35.98
C CYS A 21 -31.12 -14.72 -36.80
N SER A 22 -30.32 -15.58 -36.12
CA SER A 22 -29.83 -16.87 -36.68
C SER A 22 -29.24 -17.65 -35.52
N GLN A 23 -29.87 -18.61 -35.02
CA GLN A 23 -29.98 -20.04 -35.26
C GLN A 23 -28.70 -20.84 -34.90
N SER A 24 -28.91 -21.66 -33.89
CA SER A 24 -28.14 -22.72 -33.29
C SER A 24 -27.56 -23.77 -34.27
N GLN A 25 -26.38 -24.27 -33.96
CA GLN A 25 -26.10 -25.72 -34.14
C GLN A 25 -25.16 -26.24 -33.08
N SER A 26 -25.66 -27.25 -32.39
CA SER A 26 -24.98 -28.13 -31.46
C SER A 26 -24.19 -29.20 -32.22
N THR A 27 -22.96 -29.47 -31.82
CA THR A 27 -22.40 -30.82 -31.99
C THR A 27 -21.65 -31.23 -30.74
N SER A 28 -22.14 -32.36 -30.19
CA SER A 28 -21.56 -33.14 -29.13
C SER A 28 -20.40 -33.98 -29.65
N SER A 29 -19.32 -34.13 -28.91
CA SER A 29 -18.59 -35.37 -28.87
C SER A 29 -17.96 -35.59 -27.50
N LYS A 30 -18.39 -36.69 -26.89
CA LYS A 30 -17.81 -37.36 -25.74
C LYS A 30 -16.42 -37.87 -26.06
N SER A 31 -15.49 -37.82 -25.14
CA SER A 31 -14.58 -38.94 -24.87
C SER A 31 -14.04 -38.81 -23.44
N SER A 32 -14.27 -39.88 -22.71
CA SER A 32 -13.76 -40.22 -21.39
C SER A 32 -12.31 -40.67 -21.48
N ALA A 33 -11.49 -40.31 -20.49
CA ALA A 33 -10.52 -41.23 -19.92
C ALA A 33 -10.12 -40.77 -18.51
N LYS A 34 -10.40 -41.63 -17.60
CA LYS A 34 -10.04 -41.71 -16.21
C LYS A 34 -8.68 -42.40 -16.13
N GLU A 35 -7.75 -41.87 -15.37
CA GLU A 35 -6.70 -42.69 -14.77
C GLU A 35 -6.21 -42.10 -13.46
N GLU A 36 -6.47 -42.88 -12.43
CA GLU A 36 -5.84 -42.82 -11.10
C GLU A 36 -4.43 -43.40 -11.21
N THR A 37 -3.51 -42.95 -10.39
CA THR A 37 -2.54 -43.79 -9.68
C THR A 37 -1.67 -42.93 -8.77
N LYS A 38 -1.85 -43.10 -7.50
CA LYS A 38 -1.12 -43.89 -6.49
C LYS A 38 0.01 -43.14 -5.77
N GLN A 39 -0.27 -42.91 -4.51
CA GLN A 39 0.69 -42.70 -3.42
C GLN A 39 1.71 -43.86 -3.37
N THR A 40 2.97 -43.48 -3.08
CA THR A 40 3.88 -44.44 -2.48
C THR A 40 4.63 -43.73 -1.32
N GLN A 41 4.25 -44.14 -0.12
CA GLN A 41 5.06 -44.00 1.06
C GLN A 41 6.18 -45.03 1.04
N THR A 42 7.39 -44.68 1.38
CA THR A 42 8.36 -45.63 1.88
C THR A 42 9.03 -45.14 3.13
N LYS A 43 8.94 -45.97 4.12
CA LYS A 43 9.42 -45.84 5.51
C LYS A 43 10.87 -46.33 5.63
N SER A 44 11.63 -45.66 6.49
CA SER A 44 12.56 -46.21 7.49
C SER A 44 13.78 -47.05 7.06
N SER A 45 14.93 -46.67 7.48
CA SER A 45 15.64 -47.40 8.55
C SER A 45 16.90 -46.66 9.03
N LYS A 46 17.07 -46.83 10.26
CA LYS A 46 18.08 -46.40 11.25
C LYS A 46 19.27 -47.34 11.14
N GLU A 47 20.48 -46.85 11.14
CA GLU A 47 21.57 -47.57 11.86
C GLU A 47 22.70 -46.61 12.25
N THR A 48 23.19 -46.91 13.41
CA THR A 48 24.16 -46.26 14.27
C THR A 48 25.57 -46.77 13.95
N SER A 49 26.60 -45.94 13.95
CA SER A 49 27.82 -46.30 14.68
C SER A 49 28.82 -45.14 14.78
N SER A 50 29.43 -45.14 15.91
CA SER A 50 30.39 -44.27 16.54
C SER A 50 31.80 -44.36 15.91
N ALA A 51 32.50 -43.24 15.84
CA ALA A 51 33.91 -43.14 16.22
C ALA A 51 34.39 -41.70 16.32
N LYS A 52 35.00 -41.43 17.39
CA LYS A 52 35.70 -40.31 17.98
C LYS A 52 36.95 -39.98 17.13
N ASP A 53 37.18 -38.71 16.81
CA ASP A 53 38.52 -38.14 17.01
C ASP A 53 38.49 -36.61 17.14
N THR A 54 39.46 -36.13 17.87
CA THR A 54 39.62 -34.85 18.51
C THR A 54 40.44 -33.93 17.59
N SER A 55 40.00 -32.76 17.25
CA SER A 55 40.86 -31.62 17.07
C SER A 55 40.12 -30.31 17.29
N LYS A 56 40.68 -29.54 18.14
CA LYS A 56 40.30 -28.26 18.70
C LYS A 56 40.71 -27.18 17.71
N GLU A 57 39.74 -26.49 17.12
CA GLU A 57 40.01 -25.21 16.44
C GLU A 57 38.97 -24.20 16.85
N THR A 58 39.44 -23.16 17.48
CA THR A 58 38.68 -21.99 17.95
C THR A 58 38.21 -21.19 16.76
N GLY A 59 36.98 -21.47 16.32
CA GLY A 59 36.23 -20.64 15.41
C GLY A 59 35.40 -19.65 16.21
N LYS A 60 35.81 -18.40 16.14
CA LYS A 60 35.14 -17.24 16.70
C LYS A 60 33.76 -17.16 16.06
N GLU A 61 32.67 -17.39 16.83
CA GLU A 61 31.32 -17.04 16.43
C GLU A 61 31.25 -15.53 16.25
N GLU A 62 31.27 -15.13 15.03
CA GLU A 62 30.90 -13.78 14.62
C GLU A 62 29.38 -13.74 14.54
N SER A 63 28.76 -13.49 15.73
CA SER A 63 27.37 -13.09 15.81
C SER A 63 27.19 -11.86 14.92
N SER A 64 26.51 -12.03 13.80
CA SER A 64 26.07 -10.94 12.94
C SER A 64 25.08 -10.08 13.76
N LYS A 65 25.62 -9.08 14.44
CA LYS A 65 24.83 -7.94 14.91
C LYS A 65 24.27 -7.28 13.67
N ALA A 66 22.96 -7.48 13.42
CA ALA A 66 22.19 -6.64 12.53
C ALA A 66 22.52 -5.17 12.86
N GLY A 67 22.99 -4.44 11.86
CA GLY A 67 23.56 -3.11 12.04
C GLY A 67 22.57 -2.18 12.73
N LYS A 68 23.00 -1.62 13.84
CA LYS A 68 22.44 -0.40 14.40
C LYS A 68 22.75 0.67 13.36
N SER A 69 21.79 1.01 12.49
CA SER A 69 21.93 2.16 11.62
C SER A 69 22.10 3.38 12.53
N ASP A 70 23.14 4.17 12.31
CA ASP A 70 23.38 5.42 13.03
C ASP A 70 22.39 6.51 12.57
N VAL A 71 21.08 6.22 12.65
CA VAL A 71 20.02 7.19 12.36
C VAL A 71 20.10 8.28 13.41
N LYS A 72 20.39 9.51 12.96
CA LYS A 72 20.28 10.70 13.82
C LYS A 72 18.81 10.93 14.15
N VAL A 73 18.43 10.64 15.38
CA VAL A 73 17.06 10.75 15.85
C VAL A 73 16.73 12.19 16.21
N ASP A 74 15.65 12.74 15.66
CA ASP A 74 15.15 14.07 15.97
C ASP A 74 14.62 14.15 17.42
N SER A 75 14.58 15.36 17.95
CA SER A 75 13.97 15.62 19.26
C SER A 75 12.48 15.23 19.22
N GLY A 76 12.04 14.42 20.17
CA GLY A 76 10.66 13.95 20.26
C GLY A 76 10.36 12.65 19.48
N VAL A 77 11.33 12.11 18.72
CA VAL A 77 11.23 10.80 18.10
C VAL A 77 11.79 9.74 19.06
N SER A 78 11.11 8.63 19.19
CA SER A 78 11.47 7.46 20.00
C SER A 78 11.58 6.21 19.15
N TYR A 79 12.46 5.28 19.55
CA TYR A 79 12.59 3.95 18.94
C TYR A 79 12.35 2.85 19.97
N ASN A 80 11.43 1.92 19.69
CA ASN A 80 11.06 0.86 20.63
C ASN A 80 11.72 -0.51 20.35
N GLY A 81 12.64 -0.57 19.41
CA GLY A 81 13.30 -1.81 18.95
C GLY A 81 12.73 -2.37 17.65
N SER A 82 11.54 -1.93 17.22
CA SER A 82 10.88 -2.37 15.99
C SER A 82 10.54 -1.22 15.03
N TYR A 83 10.14 -0.09 15.56
CA TYR A 83 9.78 1.10 14.79
C TYR A 83 10.09 2.40 15.53
N TYR A 84 10.12 3.49 14.79
CA TYR A 84 10.19 4.85 15.31
C TYR A 84 8.79 5.42 15.48
N SER A 85 8.62 6.34 16.43
CA SER A 85 7.35 6.99 16.72
C SER A 85 7.52 8.39 17.26
N VAL A 86 6.46 9.17 17.18
CA VAL A 86 6.31 10.49 17.79
C VAL A 86 5.11 10.51 18.73
N LYS A 87 5.10 11.43 19.67
CA LYS A 87 3.95 11.64 20.55
C LYS A 87 2.94 12.54 19.84
N GLY A 88 1.82 11.98 19.41
CA GLY A 88 0.68 12.73 18.91
C GLY A 88 -0.24 13.22 20.05
N LYS A 89 -1.28 13.96 19.66
CA LYS A 89 -2.28 14.53 20.58
C LYS A 89 -3.11 13.44 21.28
N TYR A 90 -3.36 12.33 20.60
CA TYR A 90 -4.22 11.24 21.09
C TYR A 90 -3.46 9.95 21.42
N GLY A 91 -2.17 9.93 21.28
CA GLY A 91 -1.33 8.78 21.57
C GLY A 91 -0.04 8.78 20.78
N GLU A 92 0.58 7.61 20.74
CA GLU A 92 1.78 7.36 19.95
C GLU A 92 1.41 7.26 18.46
N VAL A 93 2.19 7.90 17.60
CA VAL A 93 2.06 7.81 16.15
C VAL A 93 3.33 7.17 15.59
N MET A 94 3.18 5.95 15.05
CA MET A 94 4.27 5.26 14.37
C MET A 94 4.67 6.02 13.11
N ILE A 95 5.97 6.19 12.88
CA ILE A 95 6.51 6.83 11.68
C ILE A 95 7.36 5.84 10.89
N ALA A 96 7.25 5.91 9.58
CA ALA A 96 8.10 5.21 8.62
C ALA A 96 8.29 6.12 7.40
N ASN A 97 9.51 6.41 7.04
CA ASN A 97 9.86 7.17 5.85
C ASN A 97 11.33 6.90 5.51
N LYS A 98 11.90 7.59 4.53
CA LYS A 98 13.29 7.37 4.09
C LYS A 98 14.35 7.63 5.17
N HIS A 99 14.01 8.35 6.24
CA HIS A 99 14.92 8.60 7.35
C HIS A 99 14.72 7.62 8.52
N TYR A 100 13.50 7.18 8.79
CA TYR A 100 13.12 6.33 9.91
C TYR A 100 12.65 4.95 9.45
N PRO A 101 13.56 3.94 9.39
CA PRO A 101 13.21 2.59 8.98
C PRO A 101 12.49 1.81 10.07
N LEU A 102 11.74 0.82 9.63
CA LEU A 102 11.16 -0.25 10.44
C LEU A 102 12.14 -1.43 10.53
N SER A 103 12.09 -2.18 11.62
CA SER A 103 12.81 -3.46 11.71
C SER A 103 12.34 -4.43 10.61
N PRO A 104 13.23 -5.20 9.99
CA PRO A 104 12.84 -6.27 9.06
C PRO A 104 11.87 -7.29 9.68
N ASP A 105 12.01 -7.56 10.99
CA ASP A 105 11.17 -8.50 11.71
C ASP A 105 9.80 -7.91 12.12
N PHE A 106 9.58 -6.61 11.91
CA PHE A 106 8.31 -5.96 12.24
C PHE A 106 7.24 -6.36 11.21
N ASN A 107 6.31 -7.22 11.64
CA ASN A 107 5.32 -7.86 10.78
C ASN A 107 3.93 -7.90 11.46
N PRO A 108 3.30 -6.74 11.73
CA PRO A 108 2.07 -6.65 12.49
C PRO A 108 0.82 -7.12 11.74
N GLY A 109 0.86 -7.18 10.39
CA GLY A 109 -0.34 -7.30 9.56
C GLY A 109 -1.08 -5.96 9.46
N GLU A 110 -2.31 -5.99 8.93
CA GLU A 110 -3.18 -4.81 8.86
C GLU A 110 -3.78 -4.49 10.24
N ASP A 111 -3.84 -3.20 10.57
CA ASP A 111 -4.51 -2.73 11.78
C ASP A 111 -6.04 -2.84 11.62
N PRO A 112 -6.75 -3.56 12.52
CA PRO A 112 -8.18 -3.80 12.36
C PRO A 112 -9.05 -2.52 12.43
N GLU A 113 -8.64 -1.52 13.21
CA GLU A 113 -9.35 -0.24 13.30
C GLU A 113 -9.19 0.55 11.99
N ALA A 114 -7.97 0.58 11.46
CA ALA A 114 -7.68 1.20 10.18
C ALA A 114 -8.44 0.54 9.01
N VAL A 115 -8.52 -0.80 8.99
CA VAL A 115 -9.30 -1.55 7.97
C VAL A 115 -10.80 -1.23 8.08
N SER A 116 -11.36 -1.18 9.29
CA SER A 116 -12.76 -0.81 9.49
C SER A 116 -13.05 0.60 8.95
N ALA A 117 -12.20 1.56 9.29
CA ALA A 117 -12.31 2.93 8.82
C ALA A 117 -12.14 3.07 7.30
N LEU A 118 -11.26 2.23 6.71
CA LEU A 118 -11.07 2.17 5.25
C LEU A 118 -12.35 1.72 4.54
N HIS A 119 -13.00 0.67 5.05
CA HIS A 119 -14.26 0.19 4.46
C HIS A 119 -15.37 1.24 4.54
N GLU A 120 -15.46 2.01 5.64
CA GLU A 120 -16.40 3.13 5.76
C GLU A 120 -16.09 4.24 4.72
N LEU A 121 -14.81 4.56 4.51
CA LEU A 121 -14.39 5.53 3.51
C LEU A 121 -14.72 5.06 2.08
N ILE A 122 -14.40 3.80 1.74
CA ILE A 122 -14.72 3.22 0.43
C ILE A 122 -16.24 3.25 0.18
N ALA A 123 -17.04 2.81 1.16
CA ALA A 123 -18.49 2.82 1.05
C ALA A 123 -19.06 4.24 0.83
N ALA A 124 -18.50 5.24 1.51
CA ALA A 124 -18.90 6.64 1.32
C ALA A 124 -18.57 7.15 -0.09
N MET A 125 -17.41 6.79 -0.64
CA MET A 125 -17.03 7.15 -2.01
C MET A 125 -17.92 6.47 -3.05
N GLN A 126 -18.23 5.19 -2.86
CA GLN A 126 -19.15 4.44 -3.73
C GLN A 126 -20.56 5.04 -3.69
N ALA A 127 -21.05 5.47 -2.53
CA ALA A 127 -22.33 6.16 -2.38
C ALA A 127 -22.39 7.50 -3.12
N GLU A 128 -21.27 8.19 -3.28
CA GLU A 128 -21.10 9.40 -4.10
C GLU A 128 -20.96 9.09 -5.61
N GLY A 129 -20.94 7.81 -5.98
CA GLY A 129 -20.85 7.34 -7.38
C GLY A 129 -19.46 7.22 -7.94
N TYR A 130 -18.41 7.26 -7.13
CA TYR A 130 -17.05 7.00 -7.58
C TYR A 130 -16.82 5.50 -7.82
N PRO A 131 -16.13 5.11 -8.91
CA PRO A 131 -15.88 3.70 -9.24
C PRO A 131 -14.72 3.12 -8.43
N ILE A 132 -14.83 3.14 -7.11
CA ILE A 132 -13.84 2.59 -6.19
C ILE A 132 -14.15 1.11 -5.92
N SER A 133 -13.11 0.28 -5.96
CA SER A 133 -13.18 -1.15 -5.61
C SER A 133 -13.20 -1.34 -4.09
N ASP A 134 -13.79 -2.47 -3.64
CA ASP A 134 -13.61 -2.96 -2.27
C ASP A 134 -12.20 -3.57 -2.05
N GLN A 135 -11.45 -3.77 -3.13
CA GLN A 135 -10.06 -4.22 -3.07
C GLN A 135 -9.11 -3.02 -2.94
N TYR A 136 -8.04 -3.23 -2.25
CA TYR A 136 -6.99 -2.23 -1.99
C TYR A 136 -5.63 -2.92 -1.84
N SER A 137 -4.54 -2.15 -1.87
CA SER A 137 -3.22 -2.63 -1.48
C SER A 137 -2.95 -2.16 -0.04
N GLY A 138 -2.92 -3.09 0.90
CA GLY A 138 -2.73 -2.81 2.33
C GLY A 138 -1.36 -3.21 2.85
N PHE A 139 -1.32 -4.04 3.90
CA PHE A 139 -0.07 -4.48 4.53
C PHE A 139 0.88 -5.16 3.53
N ARG A 140 2.15 -4.80 3.65
CA ARG A 140 3.24 -5.38 2.84
C ARG A 140 4.45 -5.65 3.73
N SER A 141 4.83 -6.93 3.88
CA SER A 141 5.99 -7.33 4.68
C SER A 141 7.31 -6.79 4.11
N TYR A 142 8.35 -6.77 4.95
CA TYR A 142 9.72 -6.44 4.52
C TYR A 142 10.15 -7.26 3.30
N ASP A 143 9.97 -8.59 3.34
CA ASP A 143 10.38 -9.49 2.25
C ASP A 143 9.60 -9.24 0.95
N THR A 144 8.31 -8.95 1.05
CA THR A 144 7.50 -8.57 -0.12
C THR A 144 8.01 -7.27 -0.73
N GLN A 145 8.37 -6.30 0.11
CA GLN A 145 8.94 -5.02 -0.34
C GLN A 145 10.31 -5.21 -1.01
N VAL A 146 11.14 -6.17 -0.55
CA VAL A 146 12.42 -6.51 -1.23
C VAL A 146 12.17 -6.86 -2.69
N GLY A 147 11.25 -7.79 -2.96
CA GLY A 147 10.93 -8.22 -4.32
C GLY A 147 10.35 -7.09 -5.18
N LEU A 148 9.42 -6.34 -4.63
CA LEU A 148 8.75 -5.24 -5.32
C LEU A 148 9.76 -4.12 -5.69
N TYR A 149 10.53 -3.66 -4.73
CA TYR A 149 11.52 -2.60 -4.95
C TYR A 149 12.58 -3.01 -5.98
N GLN A 150 13.09 -4.27 -5.88
CA GLN A 150 14.06 -4.77 -6.84
C GLN A 150 13.50 -4.80 -8.27
N ASN A 151 12.22 -5.14 -8.45
CA ASN A 151 11.59 -5.09 -9.77
C ASN A 151 11.59 -3.67 -10.35
N TYR A 152 11.26 -2.65 -9.54
CA TYR A 152 11.31 -1.26 -9.97
C TYR A 152 12.73 -0.79 -10.29
N VAL A 153 13.71 -1.16 -9.47
CA VAL A 153 15.12 -0.86 -9.75
C VAL A 153 15.60 -1.48 -11.08
N ASN A 154 15.15 -2.70 -11.37
CA ASN A 154 15.49 -3.38 -12.63
C ASN A 154 14.83 -2.71 -13.85
N GLN A 155 13.66 -2.10 -13.69
CA GLN A 155 12.91 -1.42 -14.76
C GLN A 155 13.43 0.00 -15.02
N ASP A 156 13.58 0.79 -13.97
CA ASP A 156 13.75 2.24 -14.07
C ASP A 156 15.08 2.74 -13.51
N GLY A 157 15.86 1.85 -12.86
CA GLY A 157 17.04 2.23 -12.10
C GLY A 157 16.72 2.75 -10.70
N GLN A 158 17.70 2.69 -9.81
CA GLN A 158 17.52 2.99 -8.40
C GLN A 158 17.07 4.44 -8.13
N GLU A 159 17.66 5.41 -8.81
CA GLU A 159 17.35 6.83 -8.62
C GLU A 159 15.87 7.13 -8.94
N ALA A 160 15.36 6.56 -10.03
CA ALA A 160 13.94 6.71 -10.38
C ALA A 160 13.04 5.94 -9.43
N ALA A 161 13.37 4.68 -9.13
CA ALA A 161 12.60 3.83 -8.21
C ALA A 161 12.45 4.47 -6.83
N ASP A 162 13.51 5.08 -6.29
CA ASP A 162 13.50 5.76 -4.99
C ASP A 162 12.44 6.89 -4.89
N ARG A 163 12.01 7.45 -6.02
CA ARG A 163 11.03 8.55 -6.00
C ARG A 163 9.58 8.09 -5.79
N TYR A 164 9.26 6.84 -6.13
CA TYR A 164 7.89 6.32 -6.09
C TYR A 164 7.75 4.97 -5.35
N SER A 165 8.85 4.39 -4.90
CA SER A 165 8.83 3.14 -4.13
C SER A 165 9.83 3.21 -2.98
N ALA A 166 9.39 2.77 -1.81
CA ALA A 166 10.26 2.69 -0.64
C ALA A 166 11.24 1.53 -0.76
N ARG A 167 12.48 1.73 -0.29
CA ARG A 167 13.39 0.61 -0.01
C ARG A 167 12.81 -0.28 1.08
N PRO A 168 13.20 -1.58 1.15
CA PRO A 168 12.76 -2.48 2.22
C PRO A 168 13.04 -1.90 3.61
N GLY A 169 12.04 -1.96 4.48
CA GLY A 169 12.09 -1.36 5.81
C GLY A 169 11.65 0.11 5.88
N TYR A 170 11.50 0.81 4.75
CA TYR A 170 11.13 2.22 4.72
C TYR A 170 9.69 2.48 4.21
N SER A 171 8.95 1.40 3.93
CA SER A 171 7.57 1.49 3.43
C SER A 171 6.55 1.63 4.56
N GLU A 172 5.66 2.62 4.45
CA GLU A 172 4.53 2.75 5.37
C GLU A 172 3.55 1.56 5.32
N HIS A 173 3.49 0.82 4.21
CA HIS A 173 2.67 -0.40 4.13
C HIS A 173 3.08 -1.47 5.15
N GLN A 174 4.35 -1.49 5.57
CA GLN A 174 4.83 -2.42 6.60
C GLN A 174 4.28 -2.06 8.00
N THR A 175 3.74 -0.86 8.19
CA THR A 175 3.10 -0.48 9.46
C THR A 175 1.72 -1.12 9.66
N GLY A 176 1.06 -1.57 8.60
CA GLY A 176 -0.33 -2.01 8.62
C GLY A 176 -1.36 -0.88 8.70
N LEU A 177 -0.91 0.38 8.60
CA LEU A 177 -1.73 1.58 8.72
C LEU A 177 -1.90 2.34 7.39
N THR A 178 -1.47 1.74 6.28
CA THR A 178 -1.41 2.40 4.97
C THR A 178 -2.10 1.56 3.91
N PHE A 179 -2.88 2.23 3.07
CA PHE A 179 -3.71 1.61 2.06
C PHE A 179 -3.70 2.42 0.76
N ASP A 180 -3.45 1.72 -0.36
CA ASP A 180 -3.61 2.30 -1.69
C ASP A 180 -4.97 1.93 -2.25
N LEU A 181 -5.77 2.94 -2.63
CA LEU A 181 -7.09 2.73 -3.20
C LEU A 181 -7.01 2.31 -4.66
N ILE A 182 -7.87 1.36 -5.03
CA ILE A 182 -7.95 0.77 -6.36
C ILE A 182 -9.34 1.05 -6.95
N ASP A 183 -9.40 1.38 -8.23
CA ASP A 183 -10.65 1.54 -8.97
C ASP A 183 -11.28 0.17 -9.34
N THR A 184 -12.49 0.19 -9.88
CA THR A 184 -13.20 -1.02 -10.33
C THR A 184 -12.54 -1.70 -11.54
N SER A 185 -11.56 -1.08 -12.18
CA SER A 185 -10.75 -1.65 -13.26
C SER A 185 -9.44 -2.27 -12.75
N GLY A 186 -9.16 -2.18 -11.45
CA GLY A 186 -7.97 -2.74 -10.81
C GLY A 186 -6.73 -1.83 -10.85
N ASN A 187 -6.88 -0.56 -11.19
CA ASN A 187 -5.79 0.41 -11.21
C ASN A 187 -5.77 1.25 -9.93
N LEU A 188 -4.59 1.76 -9.56
CA LEU A 188 -4.46 2.80 -8.53
C LEU A 188 -5.27 4.03 -8.93
N VAL A 189 -5.99 4.62 -7.98
CA VAL A 189 -6.90 5.74 -8.26
C VAL A 189 -6.11 7.04 -8.39
N THR A 190 -6.02 7.52 -9.62
CA THR A 190 -5.28 8.74 -9.98
C THR A 190 -6.18 9.86 -10.51
N GLU A 191 -7.48 9.56 -10.78
CA GLU A 191 -8.38 10.56 -11.33
C GLU A 191 -8.60 11.75 -10.40
N PRO A 192 -8.74 12.98 -10.96
CA PRO A 192 -8.90 14.19 -10.15
C PRO A 192 -10.18 14.24 -9.31
N GLY A 193 -11.25 13.57 -9.73
CA GLY A 193 -12.53 13.56 -9.02
C GLY A 193 -12.41 12.88 -7.65
N PRO A 194 -12.12 11.56 -7.61
CA PRO A 194 -11.85 10.83 -6.39
C PRO A 194 -10.74 11.49 -5.54
N SER A 195 -9.61 11.88 -6.15
CA SER A 195 -8.47 12.49 -5.45
C SER A 195 -8.86 13.76 -4.69
N LYS A 196 -9.67 14.63 -5.27
CA LYS A 196 -10.19 15.82 -4.59
C LYS A 196 -11.17 15.50 -3.49
N TRP A 197 -11.94 14.42 -3.66
CA TRP A 197 -12.92 14.01 -2.66
C TRP A 197 -12.23 13.54 -1.38
N TRP A 198 -11.26 12.65 -1.46
CA TRP A 198 -10.60 12.19 -0.24
C TRP A 198 -9.66 13.22 0.37
N LEU A 199 -8.99 14.09 -0.39
CA LEU A 199 -8.30 15.23 0.18
C LEU A 199 -9.20 16.06 1.12
N LYS A 200 -10.49 16.15 0.80
CA LYS A 200 -11.49 16.88 1.60
C LYS A 200 -12.13 16.03 2.70
N ASN A 201 -12.22 14.73 2.53
CA ASN A 201 -13.10 13.88 3.35
C ASN A 201 -12.36 12.77 4.10
N ALA A 202 -11.18 12.31 3.66
CA ALA A 202 -10.48 11.16 4.24
C ALA A 202 -10.22 11.34 5.75
N ALA A 203 -9.96 12.56 6.20
CA ALA A 203 -9.71 12.87 7.60
C ALA A 203 -10.90 12.55 8.53
N LYS A 204 -12.14 12.61 8.02
CA LYS A 204 -13.35 12.22 8.77
C LYS A 204 -13.37 10.73 9.13
N TYR A 205 -12.61 9.93 8.37
CA TYR A 205 -12.43 8.48 8.54
C TYR A 205 -11.08 8.14 9.18
N GLY A 206 -10.36 9.15 9.69
CA GLY A 206 -9.07 8.95 10.34
C GLY A 206 -7.87 8.85 9.37
N PHE A 207 -8.04 9.13 8.09
CA PHE A 207 -6.97 9.06 7.10
C PHE A 207 -6.45 10.42 6.68
N VAL A 208 -5.17 10.46 6.31
CA VAL A 208 -4.56 11.59 5.59
C VAL A 208 -4.05 11.11 4.23
N VAL A 209 -4.14 11.97 3.20
CA VAL A 209 -3.41 11.76 1.95
C VAL A 209 -1.95 12.05 2.22
N ARG A 210 -1.13 11.02 2.13
CA ARG A 210 0.24 11.04 2.67
C ARG A 210 1.21 11.87 1.85
N TYR A 211 1.21 11.67 0.54
CA TYR A 211 2.15 12.29 -0.38
C TYR A 211 1.43 13.28 -1.29
N GLN A 212 1.43 14.54 -0.84
CA GLN A 212 0.68 15.62 -1.49
C GLN A 212 1.57 16.42 -2.46
N GLU A 213 0.93 17.11 -3.39
CA GLU A 213 1.60 18.04 -4.31
C GLU A 213 2.47 19.05 -3.55
N GLY A 214 3.69 19.26 -4.05
CA GLY A 214 4.65 20.20 -3.47
C GLY A 214 5.39 19.70 -2.23
N LYS A 215 5.12 18.49 -1.73
CA LYS A 215 5.74 17.93 -0.51
C LYS A 215 6.88 16.94 -0.77
N GLU A 216 7.23 16.64 -2.03
CA GLU A 216 8.27 15.64 -2.38
C GLU A 216 9.61 15.89 -1.67
N LYS A 217 10.03 17.13 -1.52
CA LYS A 217 11.30 17.46 -0.83
C LYS A 217 11.30 17.13 0.66
N VAL A 218 10.13 17.11 1.27
CA VAL A 218 9.94 16.85 2.70
C VAL A 218 9.69 15.37 2.95
N THR A 219 8.84 14.75 2.14
CA THR A 219 8.45 13.34 2.30
C THR A 219 9.42 12.37 1.62
N GLY A 220 10.13 12.84 0.59
CA GLY A 220 11.01 12.02 -0.25
C GLY A 220 10.30 11.29 -1.39
N TYR A 221 8.97 11.38 -1.48
CA TYR A 221 8.18 10.70 -2.51
C TYR A 221 7.43 11.70 -3.37
N MET A 222 7.31 11.37 -4.65
CA MET A 222 6.43 12.10 -5.56
C MET A 222 4.97 12.04 -5.08
N PRO A 223 4.10 12.95 -5.54
CA PRO A 223 2.70 12.93 -5.14
C PRO A 223 2.00 11.62 -5.51
N GLU A 224 1.30 11.04 -4.53
CA GLU A 224 0.53 9.81 -4.67
C GLU A 224 -0.88 10.05 -4.13
N SER A 225 -1.83 10.30 -5.03
CA SER A 225 -3.20 10.60 -4.64
C SER A 225 -3.94 9.40 -4.04
N TRP A 226 -3.51 8.19 -4.32
CA TRP A 226 -4.10 6.93 -3.87
C TRP A 226 -3.65 6.48 -2.49
N HIS A 227 -2.52 7.00 -1.98
CA HIS A 227 -1.85 6.54 -0.77
C HIS A 227 -2.42 7.22 0.48
N LEU A 228 -3.20 6.45 1.25
CA LEU A 228 -3.84 6.91 2.47
C LEU A 228 -3.16 6.32 3.70
N ARG A 229 -2.82 7.21 4.66
CA ARG A 229 -2.26 6.82 5.94
C ARG A 229 -3.28 7.03 7.06
N TYR A 230 -3.55 5.96 7.82
CA TYR A 230 -4.40 6.03 9.00
C TYR A 230 -3.65 6.65 10.18
N ILE A 231 -4.27 7.66 10.79
CA ILE A 231 -3.78 8.38 11.97
C ILE A 231 -4.85 8.35 13.10
N GLY A 232 -6.07 8.02 12.76
CA GLY A 232 -7.20 8.07 13.68
C GLY A 232 -7.67 9.50 13.96
N LYS A 233 -7.94 9.81 15.23
CA LYS A 233 -8.61 11.07 15.64
C LYS A 233 -7.86 12.35 15.26
N GLU A 234 -6.55 12.29 15.09
CA GLU A 234 -5.71 13.46 14.78
C GLU A 234 -5.68 13.81 13.28
N ALA A 235 -6.23 12.92 12.43
CA ALA A 235 -6.21 13.11 10.98
C ALA A 235 -6.84 14.43 10.52
N GLN A 236 -7.90 14.91 11.21
CA GLN A 236 -8.55 16.17 10.86
C GLN A 236 -7.65 17.37 11.18
N ASP A 237 -6.97 17.38 12.34
CA ASP A 237 -6.06 18.46 12.72
C ASP A 237 -4.90 18.55 11.70
N ILE A 238 -4.38 17.40 11.25
CA ILE A 238 -3.31 17.33 10.24
C ILE A 238 -3.81 17.82 8.88
N ALA A 239 -4.97 17.36 8.43
CA ALA A 239 -5.54 17.78 7.16
C ALA A 239 -5.82 19.30 7.12
N ASP A 240 -6.37 19.86 8.19
CA ASP A 240 -6.66 21.29 8.32
C ASP A 240 -5.39 22.16 8.35
N SER A 241 -4.27 21.60 8.81
CA SER A 241 -2.98 22.29 8.83
C SER A 241 -2.35 22.44 7.43
N GLY A 242 -2.67 21.57 6.48
CA GLY A 242 -2.04 21.47 5.16
C GLY A 242 -0.58 21.05 5.21
N LEU A 243 -0.11 20.48 6.34
CA LEU A 243 1.25 20.01 6.54
C LEU A 243 1.34 18.50 6.22
N SER A 244 2.55 18.05 5.81
CA SER A 244 2.88 16.63 5.81
C SER A 244 3.06 16.12 7.25
N LEU A 245 3.14 14.81 7.46
CA LEU A 245 3.40 14.26 8.80
C LEU A 245 4.75 14.73 9.36
N GLU A 246 5.76 14.82 8.49
CA GLU A 246 7.09 15.34 8.85
C GLU A 246 7.02 16.76 9.39
N GLU A 247 6.30 17.63 8.68
CA GLU A 247 6.14 19.04 9.07
C GLU A 247 5.27 19.19 10.32
N TYR A 248 4.19 18.42 10.42
CA TYR A 248 3.23 18.53 11.51
C TYR A 248 3.82 18.08 12.85
N TYR A 249 4.55 16.98 12.86
CA TYR A 249 5.19 16.43 14.06
C TYR A 249 6.63 16.89 14.26
N GLY A 250 7.25 17.52 13.25
CA GLY A 250 8.60 18.07 13.34
C GLY A 250 9.70 17.03 13.30
N PHE A 251 9.56 15.99 12.47
CA PHE A 251 10.62 15.00 12.26
C PHE A 251 11.18 15.03 10.84
N THR A 252 12.40 14.53 10.67
CA THR A 252 13.12 14.52 9.40
C THR A 252 12.52 13.50 8.42
N GLY A 253 12.46 13.87 7.14
CA GLY A 253 12.10 13.01 6.00
C GLY A 253 13.00 13.30 4.80
N GLY A 254 12.51 13.05 3.61
CA GLY A 254 13.10 13.45 2.34
C GLY A 254 14.14 12.49 1.77
N ASP A 255 15.17 12.14 2.51
CA ASP A 255 16.27 11.30 2.01
C ASP A 255 16.58 10.10 2.92
N TYR A 256 17.14 9.05 2.29
CA TYR A 256 17.68 7.90 3.03
C TYR A 256 18.93 8.30 3.80
N VAL A 257 19.09 7.70 4.99
CA VAL A 257 20.25 7.95 5.86
C VAL A 257 21.56 7.39 5.30
N ASP A 258 21.47 6.45 4.36
CA ASP A 258 22.60 5.71 3.80
C ASP A 258 23.08 6.27 2.44
N LYS A 259 22.89 7.56 2.19
CA LYS A 259 23.39 8.22 0.97
C LYS A 259 24.80 8.75 1.15
#